data_57bc624d528107e053837c4bfbd61ac0
#
_entry.id   57bc624d528107e053837c4bfbd61ac0
#
_cell.length_a   1.000
_cell.length_b   1.000
_cell.length_c   1.000
_cell.angle_alpha   90.00
_cell.angle_beta   90.00
_cell.angle_gamma   90.00
#
_symmetry.space_group_name_H-M   'P 1'
#
loop_
_entity.id
_entity.type
_entity.pdbx_description
1 polymer ?
#
loop_
_entity_poly.entity_id
_entity_poly.type
_entity_poly.pdbx_seq_one_letter_code
_entity_poly.pdbx_strand_id
1 'polypeptide(L)'
;MANHKSAIKRIRSNDAKRLSNRYYAKTTRNAVKKLRETGSKKEASALLPKVVAMLDKLAKKSVIHKNKAANLKSKLTKRVNAIAK
;
A
#
# COMPACT_ATOMS: atom_id res chain seq x y z
N MET A 1 36.75 9.93 13.75
CA MET A 1 35.57 9.88 14.57
C MET A 1 34.56 8.86 14.07
N ALA A 2 34.32 7.85 14.87
CA ALA A 2 33.45 6.72 14.53
C ALA A 2 32.00 7.17 14.24
N ASN A 3 31.56 8.24 14.91
CA ASN A 3 30.19 8.71 14.82
C ASN A 3 29.79 9.19 13.42
N HIS A 4 30.72 9.72 12.64
CA HIS A 4 30.44 10.21 11.28
C HIS A 4 30.11 9.09 10.32
N LYS A 5 30.84 7.98 10.38
CA LYS A 5 30.58 6.83 9.50
C LYS A 5 29.21 6.20 9.82
N SER A 6 28.87 6.07 11.10
CA SER A 6 27.58 5.56 11.53
C SER A 6 26.43 6.46 11.07
N ALA A 7 26.61 7.77 11.20
CA ALA A 7 25.59 8.75 10.76
C ALA A 7 25.35 8.68 9.25
N ILE A 8 26.43 8.61 8.46
CA ILE A 8 26.33 8.51 7.00
C ILE A 8 25.62 7.22 6.61
N LYS A 9 25.98 6.10 7.23
CA LYS A 9 25.33 4.82 6.96
C LYS A 9 23.85 4.86 7.28
N ARG A 10 23.48 5.49 8.40
CA ARG A 10 22.07 5.64 8.80
C ARG A 10 21.28 6.50 7.82
N ILE A 11 21.89 7.62 7.36
CA ILE A 11 21.27 8.50 6.38
C ILE A 11 21.01 7.74 5.08
N ARG A 12 22.00 7.01 4.58
CA ARG A 12 21.86 6.20 3.36
C ARG A 12 20.77 5.14 3.51
N SER A 13 20.74 4.45 4.66
CA SER A 13 19.75 3.42 4.95
C SER A 13 18.34 4.04 5.00
N ASN A 14 18.20 5.21 5.64
CA ASN A 14 16.92 5.91 5.73
C ASN A 14 16.44 6.38 4.37
N ASP A 15 17.35 6.89 3.53
CA ASP A 15 17.01 7.32 2.18
C ASP A 15 16.56 6.14 1.31
N ALA A 16 17.24 5.01 1.40
CA ALA A 16 16.86 3.81 0.68
C ALA A 16 15.46 3.33 1.11
N LYS A 17 15.18 3.33 2.41
CA LYS A 17 13.87 2.97 2.94
C LYS A 17 12.79 3.95 2.48
N ARG A 18 13.10 5.25 2.48
CA ARG A 18 12.17 6.30 2.04
C ARG A 18 11.79 6.10 0.58
N LEU A 19 12.77 5.86 -0.29
CA LEU A 19 12.53 5.62 -1.71
C LEU A 19 11.71 4.35 -1.93
N SER A 20 12.06 3.27 -1.24
CA SER A 20 11.32 2.00 -1.30
C SER A 20 9.88 2.19 -0.82
N ASN A 21 9.68 2.88 0.31
CA ASN A 21 8.35 3.13 0.86
C ASN A 21 7.51 3.99 -0.08
N ARG A 22 8.12 5.00 -0.69
CA ARG A 22 7.43 5.87 -1.67
C ARG A 22 6.99 5.05 -2.89
N TYR A 23 7.85 4.17 -3.37
CA TYR A 23 7.54 3.30 -4.49
C TYR A 23 6.35 2.38 -4.17
N TYR A 24 6.40 1.71 -3.03
CA TYR A 24 5.31 0.82 -2.61
C TYR A 24 4.00 1.58 -2.38
N ALA A 25 4.07 2.75 -1.77
CA ALA A 25 2.89 3.58 -1.54
C ALA A 25 2.27 4.03 -2.87
N LYS A 26 3.08 4.44 -3.82
CA LYS A 26 2.62 4.84 -5.14
C LYS A 26 1.99 3.68 -5.90
N THR A 27 2.64 2.52 -5.88
CA THR A 27 2.14 1.31 -6.54
C THR A 27 0.81 0.88 -5.95
N THR A 28 0.69 0.90 -4.62
CA THR A 28 -0.54 0.55 -3.92
C THR A 28 -1.66 1.54 -4.25
N ARG A 29 -1.36 2.84 -4.27
CA ARG A 29 -2.33 3.88 -4.61
C ARG A 29 -2.86 3.68 -6.03
N ASN A 30 -1.99 3.35 -6.97
CA ASN A 30 -2.38 3.08 -8.35
C ASN A 30 -3.27 1.83 -8.44
N ALA A 31 -2.95 0.80 -7.66
CA ALA A 31 -3.75 -0.42 -7.60
C ALA A 31 -5.15 -0.14 -7.02
N VAL A 32 -5.24 0.68 -5.97
CA VAL A 32 -6.51 1.09 -5.37
C VAL A 32 -7.35 1.87 -6.38
N LYS A 33 -6.72 2.81 -7.10
CA LYS A 33 -7.38 3.59 -8.13
C LYS A 33 -7.92 2.69 -9.23
N LYS A 34 -7.11 1.74 -9.70
CA LYS A 34 -7.51 0.79 -10.72
C LYS A 34 -8.71 -0.04 -10.28
N LEU A 35 -8.70 -0.49 -9.03
CA LEU A 35 -9.81 -1.23 -8.45
C LEU A 35 -11.09 -0.40 -8.43
N ARG A 36 -10.99 0.88 -8.04
CA ARG A 36 -12.13 1.78 -8.00
C ARG A 36 -12.71 2.06 -9.38
N GLU A 37 -11.86 2.09 -10.41
CA GLU A 37 -12.28 2.34 -11.79
C GLU A 37 -12.84 1.11 -12.47
N THR A 38 -12.60 -0.09 -11.90
CA THR A 38 -13.09 -1.33 -12.47
C THR A 38 -14.60 -1.42 -12.33
N GLY A 39 -15.30 -1.55 -13.45
CA GLY A 39 -16.76 -1.64 -13.46
C GLY A 39 -17.30 -3.06 -13.42
N SER A 40 -16.44 -4.06 -13.52
CA SER A 40 -16.83 -5.48 -13.53
C SER A 40 -16.56 -6.09 -12.14
N LYS A 41 -17.59 -6.69 -11.56
CA LYS A 41 -17.46 -7.37 -10.25
C LYS A 41 -16.46 -8.51 -10.31
N LYS A 42 -16.43 -9.24 -11.42
CA LYS A 42 -15.51 -10.36 -11.63
C LYS A 42 -14.06 -9.89 -11.58
N GLU A 43 -13.73 -8.82 -12.32
CA GLU A 43 -12.39 -8.25 -12.34
C GLU A 43 -12.04 -7.61 -11.00
N ALA A 44 -12.98 -6.88 -10.40
CA ALA A 44 -12.79 -6.25 -9.11
C ALA A 44 -12.54 -7.29 -8.02
N SER A 45 -13.29 -8.39 -8.02
CA SER A 45 -13.11 -9.48 -7.07
C SER A 45 -11.75 -10.16 -7.23
N ALA A 46 -11.25 -10.26 -8.46
CA ALA A 46 -9.92 -10.81 -8.72
C ALA A 46 -8.80 -9.87 -8.25
N LEU A 47 -9.00 -8.54 -8.38
CA LEU A 47 -8.02 -7.54 -7.94
C LEU A 47 -8.02 -7.31 -6.43
N LEU A 48 -9.17 -7.46 -5.79
CA LEU A 48 -9.33 -7.13 -4.38
C LEU A 48 -8.31 -7.83 -3.46
N PRO A 49 -8.09 -9.15 -3.55
CA PRO A 49 -7.10 -9.81 -2.70
C PRO A 49 -5.69 -9.25 -2.89
N LYS A 50 -5.33 -8.91 -4.13
CA LYS A 50 -4.02 -8.34 -4.43
C LYS A 50 -3.84 -6.98 -3.78
N VAL A 51 -4.86 -6.12 -3.87
CA VAL A 51 -4.84 -4.79 -3.28
C VAL A 51 -4.81 -4.88 -1.75
N VAL A 52 -5.60 -5.79 -1.17
CA VAL A 52 -5.60 -6.03 0.28
C VAL A 52 -4.22 -6.46 0.75
N ALA A 53 -3.57 -7.38 0.04
CA ALA A 53 -2.22 -7.82 0.37
C ALA A 53 -1.22 -6.67 0.34
N MET A 54 -1.32 -5.78 -0.66
CA MET A 54 -0.47 -4.60 -0.75
C MET A 54 -0.68 -3.65 0.43
N LEU A 55 -1.93 -3.42 0.83
CA LEU A 55 -2.25 -2.56 1.97
C LEU A 55 -1.71 -3.15 3.28
N ASP A 56 -1.86 -4.46 3.46
CA ASP A 56 -1.31 -5.14 4.63
C ASP A 56 0.21 -5.04 4.68
N LYS A 57 0.87 -5.17 3.54
CA LYS A 57 2.32 -5.01 3.45
C LYS A 57 2.77 -3.62 3.85
N LEU A 58 2.07 -2.58 3.40
CA LEU A 58 2.37 -1.20 3.78
C LEU A 58 2.18 -0.98 5.27
N ALA A 59 1.12 -1.52 5.84
CA ALA A 59 0.87 -1.42 7.28
C ALA A 59 1.96 -2.14 8.08
N LYS A 60 2.37 -3.31 7.63
CA LYS A 60 3.45 -4.08 8.27
C LYS A 60 4.77 -3.32 8.25
N LYS A 61 5.06 -2.60 7.16
CA LYS A 61 6.27 -1.79 7.03
C LYS A 61 6.15 -0.42 7.69
N SER A 62 5.02 -0.12 8.31
CA SER A 62 4.73 1.17 8.95
C SER A 62 4.73 2.36 7.99
N VAL A 63 4.51 2.12 6.71
CA VAL A 63 4.34 3.19 5.71
C VAL A 63 2.99 3.87 5.92
N ILE A 64 1.97 3.08 6.25
CA ILE A 64 0.65 3.58 6.66
C ILE A 64 0.29 2.94 8.00
N HIS A 65 -0.59 3.61 8.74
CA HIS A 65 -1.07 3.06 10.00
C HIS A 65 -2.00 1.89 9.74
N LYS A 66 -1.98 0.88 10.60
CA LYS A 66 -2.84 -0.30 10.47
C LYS A 66 -4.33 0.05 10.40
N ASN A 67 -4.75 1.10 11.11
CA ASN A 67 -6.15 1.55 11.09
C ASN A 67 -6.53 2.10 9.71
N LYS A 68 -5.61 2.82 9.06
CA LYS A 68 -5.85 3.31 7.69
C LYS A 68 -5.96 2.15 6.72
N ALA A 69 -5.09 1.15 6.84
CA ALA A 69 -5.15 -0.05 6.01
C ALA A 69 -6.48 -0.78 6.19
N ALA A 70 -6.92 -0.95 7.44
CA ALA A 70 -8.19 -1.61 7.76
C ALA A 70 -9.37 -0.84 7.17
N ASN A 71 -9.38 0.49 7.29
CA ASN A 71 -10.43 1.34 6.75
C ASN A 71 -10.48 1.25 5.22
N LEU A 72 -9.33 1.28 4.55
CA LEU A 72 -9.26 1.16 3.09
C LEU A 72 -9.74 -0.21 2.63
N LYS A 73 -9.32 -1.28 3.31
CA LYS A 73 -9.78 -2.63 3.00
C LYS A 73 -11.30 -2.73 3.11
N SER A 74 -11.86 -2.20 4.19
CA SER A 74 -13.30 -2.22 4.42
C SER A 74 -14.04 -1.47 3.32
N LYS A 75 -13.59 -0.26 2.98
CA LYS A 75 -14.21 0.56 1.93
C LYS A 75 -14.15 -0.12 0.57
N LEU A 76 -12.99 -0.69 0.23
CA LEU A 76 -12.81 -1.38 -1.05
C LEU A 76 -13.67 -2.64 -1.14
N THR A 77 -13.76 -3.41 -0.06
CA THR A 77 -14.59 -4.60 0.00
C THR A 77 -16.06 -4.24 -0.22
N LYS A 78 -16.54 -3.20 0.47
CA LYS A 78 -17.91 -2.71 0.29
C LYS A 78 -18.17 -2.26 -1.14
N ARG A 79 -17.20 -1.56 -1.73
CA ARG A 79 -17.34 -1.07 -3.11
C ARG A 79 -17.43 -2.24 -4.10
N VAL A 80 -16.59 -3.26 -3.94
CA VAL A 80 -16.62 -4.45 -4.79
C VAL A 80 -17.96 -5.18 -4.64
N ASN A 81 -18.43 -5.33 -3.40
CA ASN A 81 -19.70 -6.00 -3.14
C ASN A 81 -20.90 -5.19 -3.67
N ALA A 82 -20.76 -3.88 -3.78
CA ALA A 82 -21.81 -3.01 -4.31
C ALA A 82 -21.91 -3.05 -5.83
N ILE A 83 -20.90 -3.57 -6.53
CA ILE A 83 -20.94 -3.73 -7.99
C ILE A 83 -21.95 -4.82 -8.32
N ALA A 84 -22.94 -4.48 -9.12
CA ALA A 84 -24.07 -5.37 -9.37
C ALA A 84 -23.77 -6.55 -10.30
N LYS A 85 -22.63 -6.52 -10.97
CA LYS A 85 -22.29 -7.54 -11.96
C LYS A 85 -20.85 -8.00 -11.87
#